data_3800e96c747a6f5849dd69b2ed21753d
#
_entry.id   3800e96c747a6f5849dd69b2ed21753d
#
_cell.length_a   1.000
_cell.length_b   1.000
_cell.length_c   1.000
_cell.angle_alpha   90.00
_cell.angle_beta   90.00
_cell.angle_gamma   90.00
#
_symmetry.space_group_name_H-M   'P 1'
#
loop_
_entity.id
_entity.type
_entity.pdbx_description
1 polymer ?
#
loop_
_entity_poly.entity_id
_entity_poly.type
_entity_poly.pdbx_seq_one_letter_code
_entity_poly.pdbx_strand_id
1 'polypeptide(L)'
;EDIGQRRRDLFAADLTKRQDISSVFSPDTVTAAETEVSTLNRIIRSWFTFVSRFKVQSMLGAAFFALLAAAIILIGGRRLFGDFYKADPNEPEPSYLSRLSVAFWSTLLPAASFAVFLGVTYLLFEYFNVLRTDIRELMYSAFSMAAIVFFIHRLAKAVLSPSLPNWRL
;
A
#
# COMPACT_ATOMS: atom_id res chain seq x y z
N GLU A 1 42.07 -30.54 8.48
CA GLU A 1 40.91 -29.91 9.15
C GLU A 1 39.97 -29.34 8.12
N ASP A 2 38.76 -29.85 8.15
CA ASP A 2 37.80 -29.89 7.07
C ASP A 2 37.24 -28.49 6.78
N ILE A 3 37.44 -28.00 5.55
CA ILE A 3 36.88 -26.75 5.02
C ILE A 3 35.36 -26.74 5.21
N GLY A 4 34.73 -27.91 5.26
CA GLY A 4 33.28 -28.05 5.51
C GLY A 4 32.85 -27.69 6.93
N GLN A 5 33.70 -27.93 7.94
CA GLN A 5 33.39 -27.54 9.31
C GLN A 5 33.54 -26.04 9.51
N ARG A 6 34.58 -25.41 8.98
CA ARG A 6 34.72 -23.94 9.02
C ARG A 6 33.58 -23.20 8.37
N ARG A 7 33.03 -23.71 7.24
CA ARG A 7 31.84 -23.12 6.61
C ARG A 7 30.61 -23.24 7.48
N ARG A 8 30.39 -24.38 8.12
CA ARG A 8 29.25 -24.58 9.03
C ARG A 8 29.32 -23.67 10.25
N ASP A 9 30.52 -23.53 10.83
CA ASP A 9 30.74 -22.68 12.01
C ASP A 9 30.56 -21.20 11.67
N LEU A 10 30.99 -20.74 10.49
CA LEU A 10 30.78 -19.39 10.01
C LEU A 10 29.28 -19.12 9.72
N PHE A 11 28.57 -20.08 9.12
CA PHE A 11 27.12 -19.96 8.90
C PHE A 11 26.35 -20.00 10.22
N ALA A 12 26.73 -20.86 11.15
CA ALA A 12 26.07 -20.92 12.45
C ALA A 12 26.32 -19.64 13.27
N ALA A 13 27.52 -19.08 13.22
CA ALA A 13 27.85 -17.81 13.87
C ALA A 13 27.12 -16.62 13.27
N ASP A 14 26.92 -16.60 11.93
CA ASP A 14 26.20 -15.54 11.24
C ASP A 14 24.66 -15.62 11.47
N LEU A 15 24.14 -16.86 11.56
CA LEU A 15 22.73 -17.09 11.91
C LEU A 15 22.43 -16.71 13.36
N THR A 16 23.35 -17.03 14.29
CA THR A 16 23.16 -16.66 15.71
C THR A 16 23.26 -15.14 15.90
N LYS A 17 24.09 -14.46 15.13
CA LYS A 17 24.21 -13.01 15.13
C LYS A 17 22.97 -12.31 14.57
N ARG A 18 22.28 -12.94 13.60
CA ARG A 18 21.03 -12.44 13.02
C ARG A 18 19.78 -12.75 13.85
N GLN A 19 19.85 -13.73 14.73
CA GLN A 19 18.73 -14.18 15.56
C GLN A 19 18.76 -13.66 16.99
N ASP A 20 19.55 -12.65 17.30
CA ASP A 20 19.43 -11.98 18.61
C ASP A 20 18.19 -11.07 18.63
N ILE A 21 17.01 -11.75 18.52
CA ILE A 21 15.69 -11.13 18.66
C ILE A 21 15.57 -10.47 20.05
N SER A 22 16.35 -10.92 21.03
CA SER A 22 16.38 -10.31 22.36
C SER A 22 16.95 -8.88 22.33
N SER A 23 17.83 -8.57 21.39
CA SER A 23 18.37 -7.21 21.22
C SER A 23 17.31 -6.23 20.66
N VAL A 24 16.31 -6.73 19.91
CA VAL A 24 15.20 -5.92 19.39
C VAL A 24 14.24 -5.49 20.52
N PHE A 25 14.19 -6.26 21.60
CA PHE A 25 13.38 -5.98 22.80
C PHE A 25 14.21 -5.47 23.98
N SER A 26 15.43 -4.98 23.71
CA SER A 26 16.22 -4.35 24.77
C SER A 26 15.53 -3.08 25.30
N PRO A 27 15.66 -2.74 26.60
CA PRO A 27 15.07 -1.52 27.16
C PRO A 27 15.44 -0.26 26.35
N ASP A 28 16.65 -0.23 25.79
CA ASP A 28 17.16 0.89 25.01
C ASP A 28 16.44 1.04 23.67
N THR A 29 16.10 -0.07 22.99
CA THR A 29 15.34 -0.03 21.74
C THR A 29 13.88 0.33 21.98
N VAL A 30 13.30 -0.10 23.09
CA VAL A 30 11.93 0.27 23.47
C VAL A 30 11.85 1.77 23.79
N THR A 31 12.79 2.31 24.56
CA THR A 31 12.84 3.75 24.87
C THR A 31 13.14 4.61 23.64
N ALA A 32 13.97 4.14 22.71
CA ALA A 32 14.20 4.80 21.43
C ALA A 32 12.90 4.83 20.59
N ALA A 33 12.20 3.71 20.50
CA ALA A 33 10.94 3.60 19.78
C ALA A 33 9.84 4.51 20.39
N GLU A 34 9.72 4.57 21.72
CA GLU A 34 8.79 5.48 22.41
C GLU A 34 9.10 6.94 22.11
N THR A 35 10.38 7.30 22.07
CA THR A 35 10.82 8.67 21.73
C THR A 35 10.50 9.03 20.29
N GLU A 36 10.71 8.10 19.35
CA GLU A 36 10.35 8.28 17.95
C GLU A 36 8.84 8.42 17.75
N VAL A 37 8.04 7.55 18.39
CA VAL A 37 6.57 7.61 18.34
C VAL A 37 6.05 8.93 18.91
N SER A 38 6.61 9.42 20.01
CA SER A 38 6.23 10.70 20.61
C SER A 38 6.57 11.87 19.69
N THR A 39 7.71 11.81 19.01
CA THR A 39 8.14 12.81 18.04
C THR A 39 7.23 12.81 16.80
N LEU A 40 6.92 11.64 16.25
CA LEU A 40 5.96 11.50 15.15
C LEU A 40 4.58 12.04 15.51
N ASN A 41 4.07 11.70 16.69
CA ASN A 41 2.78 12.22 17.17
C ASN A 41 2.78 13.75 17.26
N ARG A 42 3.87 14.34 17.74
CA ARG A 42 4.02 15.82 17.81
C ARG A 42 4.03 16.44 16.41
N ILE A 43 4.76 15.84 15.44
CA ILE A 43 4.83 16.32 14.05
C ILE A 43 3.45 16.24 13.41
N ILE A 44 2.76 15.10 13.52
CA ILE A 44 1.43 14.90 12.96
C ILE A 44 0.43 15.89 13.55
N ARG A 45 0.45 16.06 14.88
CA ARG A 45 -0.47 16.98 15.58
C ARG A 45 -0.24 18.44 15.19
N SER A 46 1.03 18.85 15.08
CA SER A 46 1.37 20.21 14.67
C SER A 46 0.95 20.49 13.23
N TRP A 47 1.16 19.52 12.34
CA TRP A 47 0.72 19.61 10.95
C TRP A 47 -0.82 19.65 10.84
N PHE A 48 -1.51 18.79 11.55
CA PHE A 48 -2.97 18.78 11.57
C PHE A 48 -3.54 20.13 12.05
N THR A 49 -2.96 20.70 13.09
CA THR A 49 -3.35 22.03 13.58
C THR A 49 -3.08 23.13 12.56
N PHE A 50 -1.95 23.05 11.85
CA PHE A 50 -1.63 23.99 10.76
C PHE A 50 -2.64 23.88 9.61
N VAL A 51 -2.90 22.66 9.14
CA VAL A 51 -3.84 22.42 8.03
C VAL A 51 -5.25 22.84 8.41
N SER A 52 -5.72 22.49 9.61
CA SER A 52 -7.08 22.80 10.07
C SER A 52 -7.33 24.30 10.21
N ARG A 53 -6.29 25.10 10.47
CA ARG A 53 -6.44 26.55 10.59
C ARG A 53 -6.25 27.32 9.30
N PHE A 54 -5.32 26.88 8.44
CA PHE A 54 -4.86 27.69 7.32
C PHE A 54 -5.06 27.06 5.94
N LYS A 55 -5.27 25.74 5.84
CA LYS A 55 -5.25 25.00 4.59
C LYS A 55 -6.44 24.07 4.36
N VAL A 56 -7.50 24.16 5.14
CA VAL A 56 -8.67 23.28 5.03
C VAL A 56 -9.27 23.30 3.63
N GLN A 57 -9.46 24.48 3.04
CA GLN A 57 -10.04 24.59 1.71
C GLN A 57 -9.14 23.95 0.64
N SER A 58 -7.83 24.16 0.74
CA SER A 58 -6.86 23.54 -0.17
C SER A 58 -6.83 22.02 -0.04
N MET A 59 -6.93 21.49 1.18
CA MET A 59 -6.99 20.07 1.45
C MET A 59 -8.28 19.43 0.92
N LEU A 60 -9.43 20.08 1.14
CA LEU A 60 -10.71 19.61 0.63
C LEU A 60 -10.75 19.66 -0.90
N GLY A 61 -10.23 20.72 -1.52
CA GLY A 61 -10.10 20.84 -2.96
C GLY A 61 -9.20 19.73 -3.54
N ALA A 62 -8.04 19.49 -2.93
CA ALA A 62 -7.14 18.41 -3.34
C ALA A 62 -7.81 17.03 -3.26
N ALA A 63 -8.49 16.75 -2.14
CA ALA A 63 -9.22 15.50 -1.96
C ALA A 63 -10.34 15.33 -3.00
N PHE A 64 -11.08 16.40 -3.29
CA PHE A 64 -12.15 16.37 -4.30
C PHE A 64 -11.60 16.07 -5.70
N PHE A 65 -10.55 16.77 -6.16
CA PHE A 65 -9.97 16.52 -7.47
C PHE A 65 -9.30 15.16 -7.57
N ALA A 66 -8.68 14.67 -6.50
CA ALA A 66 -8.11 13.33 -6.45
C ALA A 66 -9.20 12.24 -6.54
N LEU A 67 -10.31 12.40 -5.84
CA LEU A 67 -11.48 11.51 -5.95
C LEU A 67 -12.07 11.52 -7.36
N LEU A 68 -12.17 12.70 -7.98
CA LEU A 68 -12.66 12.84 -9.34
C LEU A 68 -11.76 12.10 -10.33
N ALA A 69 -10.44 12.28 -10.23
CA ALA A 69 -9.47 11.57 -11.07
C ALA A 69 -9.55 10.05 -10.89
N ALA A 70 -9.65 9.58 -9.66
CA ALA A 70 -9.81 8.16 -9.36
C ALA A 70 -11.14 7.60 -9.91
N ALA A 71 -12.23 8.35 -9.79
CA ALA A 71 -13.54 7.97 -10.31
C ALA A 71 -13.52 7.86 -11.85
N ILE A 72 -12.88 8.79 -12.54
CA ILE A 72 -12.71 8.74 -14.00
C ILE A 72 -12.01 7.46 -14.42
N ILE A 73 -10.92 7.09 -13.75
CA ILE A 73 -10.19 5.85 -14.06
C ILE A 73 -11.02 4.61 -13.74
N LEU A 74 -11.69 4.59 -12.60
CA LEU A 74 -12.47 3.43 -12.18
C LEU A 74 -13.70 3.22 -13.08
N ILE A 75 -14.44 4.28 -13.37
CA ILE A 75 -15.66 4.23 -14.20
C ILE A 75 -15.28 4.02 -15.67
N GLY A 76 -14.33 4.80 -16.17
CA GLY A 76 -13.81 4.67 -17.53
C GLY A 76 -13.21 3.30 -17.80
N GLY A 77 -12.37 2.82 -16.90
CA GLY A 77 -11.79 1.49 -16.99
C GLY A 77 -12.85 0.38 -16.97
N ARG A 78 -13.85 0.46 -16.08
CA ARG A 78 -14.96 -0.49 -16.08
C ARG A 78 -15.79 -0.46 -17.35
N ARG A 79 -15.96 0.71 -17.95
CA ARG A 79 -16.71 0.85 -19.20
C ARG A 79 -15.95 0.30 -20.41
N LEU A 80 -14.64 0.51 -20.46
CA LEU A 80 -13.77 0.05 -21.54
C LEU A 80 -13.46 -1.45 -21.45
N PHE A 81 -13.26 -1.96 -20.24
CA PHE A 81 -12.83 -3.33 -19.99
C PHE A 81 -13.91 -4.18 -19.31
N GLY A 82 -15.19 -3.75 -19.41
CA GLY A 82 -16.30 -4.38 -18.69
C GLY A 82 -16.47 -5.88 -18.99
N ASP A 83 -16.26 -6.28 -20.24
CA ASP A 83 -16.37 -7.67 -20.67
C ASP A 83 -15.23 -8.56 -20.14
N PHE A 84 -14.03 -7.98 -19.96
CA PHE A 84 -12.87 -8.67 -19.39
C PHE A 84 -12.84 -8.69 -17.86
N TYR A 85 -13.70 -7.90 -17.23
CA TYR A 85 -13.71 -7.68 -15.80
C TYR A 85 -14.72 -8.58 -15.05
N LYS A 86 -15.79 -9.01 -15.72
CA LYS A 86 -16.89 -9.74 -15.09
C LYS A 86 -16.69 -11.25 -15.22
N ALA A 87 -16.67 -11.94 -14.08
CA ALA A 87 -16.85 -13.38 -14.05
C ALA A 87 -18.32 -13.69 -14.35
N ASP A 88 -18.60 -14.58 -15.31
CA ASP A 88 -19.95 -15.07 -15.55
C ASP A 88 -20.25 -16.19 -14.53
N PRO A 89 -21.22 -16.00 -13.63
CA PRO A 89 -21.57 -17.02 -12.65
C PRO A 89 -22.22 -18.27 -13.28
N ASN A 90 -22.71 -18.17 -14.53
CA ASN A 90 -23.37 -19.26 -15.23
C ASN A 90 -22.39 -20.14 -16.02
N GLU A 91 -21.11 -19.76 -16.10
CA GLU A 91 -20.09 -20.55 -16.79
C GLU A 91 -19.50 -21.61 -15.84
N PRO A 92 -19.82 -22.91 -16.02
CA PRO A 92 -19.43 -23.95 -15.07
C PRO A 92 -17.93 -24.25 -15.09
N GLU A 93 -17.27 -24.08 -16.25
CA GLU A 93 -15.83 -24.34 -16.44
C GLU A 93 -15.17 -23.23 -17.27
N PRO A 94 -14.86 -22.09 -16.66
CA PRO A 94 -14.17 -21.02 -17.38
C PRO A 94 -12.75 -21.43 -17.77
N SER A 95 -12.33 -21.04 -18.97
CA SER A 95 -10.97 -21.31 -19.43
C SER A 95 -9.93 -20.66 -18.54
N TYR A 96 -8.70 -21.21 -18.51
CA TYR A 96 -7.61 -20.64 -17.70
C TYR A 96 -7.32 -19.19 -18.07
N LEU A 97 -7.33 -18.85 -19.37
CA LEU A 97 -7.11 -17.50 -19.85
C LEU A 97 -8.22 -16.53 -19.41
N SER A 98 -9.48 -17.00 -19.40
CA SER A 98 -10.61 -16.21 -18.90
C SER A 98 -10.44 -15.91 -17.40
N ARG A 99 -10.10 -16.91 -16.60
CA ARG A 99 -9.81 -16.74 -15.16
C ARG A 99 -8.69 -15.75 -14.91
N LEU A 100 -7.57 -15.91 -15.65
CA LEU A 100 -6.41 -15.02 -15.53
C LEU A 100 -6.77 -13.59 -15.93
N SER A 101 -7.52 -13.39 -17.01
CA SER A 101 -7.94 -12.06 -17.47
C SER A 101 -8.84 -11.36 -16.43
N VAL A 102 -9.84 -12.06 -15.91
CA VAL A 102 -10.74 -11.51 -14.88
C VAL A 102 -9.96 -11.18 -13.61
N ALA A 103 -9.07 -12.07 -13.14
CA ALA A 103 -8.23 -11.82 -11.97
C ALA A 103 -7.31 -10.60 -12.17
N PHE A 104 -6.69 -10.49 -13.34
CA PHE A 104 -5.81 -9.37 -13.70
C PHE A 104 -6.57 -8.04 -13.70
N TRP A 105 -7.63 -7.92 -14.48
CA TRP A 105 -8.37 -6.67 -14.61
C TRP A 105 -9.12 -6.27 -13.34
N SER A 106 -9.66 -7.26 -12.61
CA SER A 106 -10.33 -7.01 -11.32
C SER A 106 -9.38 -6.53 -10.22
N THR A 107 -8.09 -6.81 -10.36
CA THR A 107 -7.04 -6.33 -9.46
C THR A 107 -6.49 -4.99 -9.94
N LEU A 108 -6.13 -4.90 -11.21
CA LEU A 108 -5.40 -3.77 -11.77
C LEU A 108 -6.23 -2.47 -11.75
N LEU A 109 -7.48 -2.51 -12.21
CA LEU A 109 -8.30 -1.30 -12.31
C LEU A 109 -8.55 -0.60 -10.95
N PRO A 110 -8.99 -1.30 -9.89
CA PRO A 110 -9.14 -0.66 -8.59
C PRO A 110 -7.82 -0.26 -7.96
N ALA A 111 -6.73 -1.03 -8.19
CA ALA A 111 -5.42 -0.69 -7.68
C ALA A 111 -4.86 0.56 -8.36
N ALA A 112 -4.98 0.67 -9.68
CA ALA A 112 -4.58 1.85 -10.43
C ALA A 112 -5.40 3.08 -10.02
N SER A 113 -6.72 2.94 -9.86
CA SER A 113 -7.59 4.02 -9.40
C SER A 113 -7.19 4.52 -8.01
N PHE A 114 -6.88 3.60 -7.09
CA PHE A 114 -6.43 3.96 -5.75
C PHE A 114 -5.04 4.60 -5.75
N ALA A 115 -4.11 4.07 -6.54
CA ALA A 115 -2.78 4.64 -6.69
C ALA A 115 -2.83 6.06 -7.28
N VAL A 116 -3.70 6.30 -8.27
CA VAL A 116 -3.92 7.64 -8.83
C VAL A 116 -4.55 8.57 -7.79
N PHE A 117 -5.52 8.09 -7.01
CA PHE A 117 -6.08 8.88 -5.91
C PHE A 117 -4.99 9.37 -4.95
N LEU A 118 -4.13 8.46 -4.48
CA LEU A 118 -3.04 8.80 -3.57
C LEU A 118 -2.00 9.72 -4.23
N GLY A 119 -1.60 9.40 -5.48
CA GLY A 119 -0.63 10.19 -6.23
C GLY A 119 -1.11 11.61 -6.50
N VAL A 120 -2.34 11.77 -6.98
CA VAL A 120 -2.95 13.09 -7.24
C VAL A 120 -3.13 13.85 -5.93
N THR A 121 -3.56 13.18 -4.85
CA THR A 121 -3.66 13.81 -3.52
C THR A 121 -2.30 14.36 -3.08
N TYR A 122 -1.24 13.55 -3.21
CA TYR A 122 0.11 13.96 -2.85
C TYR A 122 0.58 15.17 -3.66
N LEU A 123 0.43 15.12 -5.00
CA LEU A 123 0.84 16.21 -5.89
C LEU A 123 0.07 17.51 -5.60
N LEU A 124 -1.24 17.42 -5.34
CA LEU A 124 -2.05 18.59 -5.01
C LEU A 124 -1.71 19.14 -3.63
N PHE A 125 -1.40 18.30 -2.65
CA PHE A 125 -0.93 18.74 -1.34
C PHE A 125 0.41 19.46 -1.45
N GLU A 126 1.30 19.00 -2.33
CA GLU A 126 2.57 19.68 -2.62
C GLU A 126 2.32 21.01 -3.32
N TYR A 127 1.50 21.03 -4.37
CA TYR A 127 1.17 22.22 -5.14
C TYR A 127 0.53 23.33 -4.28
N PHE A 128 -0.37 22.96 -3.38
CA PHE A 128 -1.02 23.90 -2.45
C PHE A 128 -0.17 24.25 -1.22
N ASN A 129 1.06 23.77 -1.14
CA ASN A 129 1.92 23.91 0.03
C ASN A 129 1.25 23.47 1.34
N VAL A 130 0.50 22.39 1.30
CA VAL A 130 -0.08 21.73 2.46
C VAL A 130 0.96 20.84 3.17
N LEU A 131 1.90 20.27 2.38
CA LEU A 131 2.99 19.45 2.89
C LEU A 131 4.15 20.32 3.35
N ARG A 132 4.41 20.29 4.65
CA ARG A 132 5.63 20.83 5.24
C ARG A 132 6.77 19.83 5.03
N THR A 133 8.01 20.32 5.06
CA THR A 133 9.22 19.51 4.81
C THR A 133 9.33 18.34 5.78
N ASP A 134 8.95 18.56 7.04
CA ASP A 134 8.99 17.57 8.13
C ASP A 134 7.97 16.41 7.98
N ILE A 135 6.90 16.63 7.22
CA ILE A 135 5.85 15.61 7.02
C ILE A 135 5.83 15.02 5.61
N ARG A 136 6.55 15.61 4.68
CA ARG A 136 6.57 15.18 3.26
C ARG A 136 6.98 13.71 3.10
N GLU A 137 8.10 13.33 3.70
CA GLU A 137 8.63 11.96 3.62
C GLU A 137 7.71 10.97 4.31
N LEU A 138 7.16 11.34 5.47
CA LEU A 138 6.20 10.52 6.19
C LEU A 138 4.94 10.27 5.38
N MET A 139 4.42 11.32 4.73
CA MET A 139 3.22 11.22 3.90
C MET A 139 3.46 10.37 2.65
N TYR A 140 4.62 10.54 2.00
CA TYR A 140 5.02 9.71 0.87
C TYR A 140 5.11 8.23 1.25
N SER A 141 5.78 7.93 2.36
CA SER A 141 5.89 6.55 2.87
C SER A 141 4.55 5.96 3.25
N ALA A 142 3.69 6.73 3.91
CA ALA A 142 2.35 6.30 4.29
C ALA A 142 1.47 6.00 3.06
N PHE A 143 1.49 6.86 2.05
CA PHE A 143 0.73 6.66 0.81
C PHE A 143 1.26 5.47 0.01
N SER A 144 2.58 5.32 -0.09
CA SER A 144 3.20 4.17 -0.76
C SER A 144 2.83 2.86 -0.06
N MET A 145 2.91 2.81 1.26
CA MET A 145 2.51 1.65 2.05
C MET A 145 1.02 1.33 1.87
N ALA A 146 0.15 2.33 1.91
CA ALA A 146 -1.28 2.16 1.69
C ALA A 146 -1.57 1.60 0.28
N ALA A 147 -0.88 2.09 -0.76
CA ALA A 147 -1.02 1.59 -2.12
C ALA A 147 -0.60 0.12 -2.24
N ILE A 148 0.53 -0.26 -1.65
CA ILE A 148 1.05 -1.63 -1.66
C ILE A 148 0.10 -2.58 -0.92
N VAL A 149 -0.34 -2.23 0.28
CA VAL A 149 -1.27 -3.04 1.08
C VAL A 149 -2.59 -3.23 0.34
N PHE A 150 -3.12 -2.15 -0.26
CA PHE A 150 -4.35 -2.24 -1.06
C PHE A 150 -4.17 -3.15 -2.27
N PHE A 151 -3.05 -3.04 -2.98
CA PHE A 151 -2.74 -3.90 -4.13
C PHE A 151 -2.66 -5.38 -3.73
N ILE A 152 -1.92 -5.70 -2.66
CA ILE A 152 -1.79 -7.06 -2.14
C ILE A 152 -3.17 -7.62 -1.73
N HIS A 153 -3.98 -6.82 -1.03
CA HIS A 153 -5.32 -7.22 -0.65
C HIS A 153 -6.20 -7.53 -1.88
N ARG A 154 -6.14 -6.70 -2.91
CA ARG A 154 -6.89 -6.90 -4.16
C ARG A 154 -6.42 -8.14 -4.90
N LEU A 155 -5.10 -8.34 -4.96
CA LEU A 155 -4.50 -9.51 -5.59
C LEU A 155 -4.92 -10.80 -4.87
N ALA A 156 -4.81 -10.85 -3.55
CA ALA A 156 -5.23 -11.99 -2.76
C ALA A 156 -6.73 -12.32 -2.98
N LYS A 157 -7.59 -11.29 -3.00
CA LYS A 157 -9.01 -11.46 -3.27
C LYS A 157 -9.29 -12.01 -4.67
N ALA A 158 -8.53 -11.58 -5.67
CA ALA A 158 -8.70 -12.04 -7.04
C ALA A 158 -8.22 -13.49 -7.22
N VAL A 159 -7.06 -13.84 -6.66
CA VAL A 159 -6.49 -15.20 -6.75
C VAL A 159 -7.33 -16.22 -5.99
N LEU A 160 -7.71 -15.89 -4.77
CA LEU A 160 -8.49 -16.80 -3.91
C LEU A 160 -9.96 -16.92 -4.34
N SER A 161 -10.49 -15.91 -5.04
CA SER A 161 -11.86 -15.84 -5.53
C SER A 161 -12.91 -16.48 -4.58
N PRO A 162 -13.08 -15.96 -3.35
CA PRO A 162 -13.86 -16.63 -2.31
C PRO A 162 -15.35 -16.77 -2.66
N SER A 163 -15.86 -15.89 -3.54
CA SER A 163 -17.27 -15.87 -3.93
C SER A 163 -17.61 -16.81 -5.08
N LEU A 164 -16.62 -17.21 -5.90
CA LEU A 164 -16.80 -18.03 -7.09
C LEU A 164 -15.67 -19.07 -7.19
N PRO A 165 -15.83 -20.27 -6.58
CA PRO A 165 -14.75 -21.25 -6.50
C PRO A 165 -14.21 -21.70 -7.86
N ASN A 166 -15.07 -21.74 -8.89
CA ASN A 166 -14.69 -22.14 -10.26
C ASN A 166 -13.79 -21.12 -10.97
N TRP A 167 -13.68 -19.90 -10.42
CA TRP A 167 -12.85 -18.80 -10.93
C TRP A 167 -11.53 -18.61 -10.17
N ARG A 168 -11.17 -19.55 -9.29
CA ARG A 168 -9.86 -19.54 -8.61
C ARG A 168 -8.75 -19.84 -9.61
N LEU A 169 -7.61 -19.16 -9.43
CA LEU A 169 -6.38 -19.39 -10.17
C LEU A 169 -5.56 -20.50 -9.52
#